data_2bbe319c6378da7ae883f773fb857bf7
#
_entry.id   2bbe319c6378da7ae883f773fb857bf7
#
_cell.length_a   1.000
_cell.length_b   1.000
_cell.length_c   1.000
_cell.angle_alpha   90.00
_cell.angle_beta   90.00
_cell.angle_gamma   90.00
#
_symmetry.space_group_name_H-M   'P 1'
#
loop_
_entity.id
_entity.type
_entity.pdbx_description
1 polymer ?
#
loop_
_entity_poly.entity_id
_entity_poly.type
_entity_poly.pdbx_seq_one_letter_code
_entity_poly.pdbx_strand_id
1 'polypeptide(L)'
;MSKYLIDNLPDYFKQYEKSVHDPEKFWEQIADKNFIWNKKWDSVLEYDVHNAKIEWFKNAKLNITENCIDRHLAENPDKTAIIWEPNSPDEAAVKLSYKELHERVGKMAAVLRSQGVKKGDRVCIYLPMVVELPIAMLACARIGAVHVVVFAGFSSAALASRINDCECKLVICSDGSYRGSKKIELKGIVDEALENCPSVEKVLTVKRTGSQVTMKEGRDFWLQELLDKAEVDNSFEIMDAEDPLFILYTSGSTGKPKGMLHTCGGYMVYTGYTFKNVFNYRENDVFWCTADIGWITGHSYAVYGALVNGATTVIFEGIPTYPNPDRFWQTIAKHKITHFYTAPTAIRSLEKESAEWVEKHDLSSLRVIGTVGEPINDEAWRWYNDNVGKKRCPIVDTWWQTETGGILISPLAFITPTKPMYATLPLPGVQPALMDDQKNEISGNQVEGNLCIKLPWPSIARTIWGDHERYRETYFSAFPGKFFTGDAALRDEVGYYRITGRVDDVIIVSGHNLGTAPIEDAVNEHQSVAESAIVGYPHEIKGNALYGYVILKEVSEDRNRDRVRREINQLISDQVGPIAKLDKIQFVSALPKTRSGKIVRRILRKIAEGKDNDFGDTSTLINPEIIDEIIKERI
;
A
#
# COMPACT_ATOMS: atom_id res chain seq x y z
N MET A 1 -22.70 -18.26 -7.19
CA MET A 1 -21.65 -18.20 -6.14
C MET A 1 -20.30 -18.27 -6.81
N SER A 2 -19.36 -17.43 -6.42
CA SER A 2 -17.99 -17.43 -6.97
C SER A 2 -17.32 -18.78 -6.70
N LYS A 3 -16.79 -19.43 -7.74
CA LYS A 3 -16.25 -20.79 -7.69
C LYS A 3 -14.91 -20.93 -6.96
N TYR A 4 -14.35 -19.82 -6.41
CA TYR A 4 -13.06 -19.81 -5.71
C TYR A 4 -13.12 -19.16 -4.32
N LEU A 5 -14.31 -18.93 -3.77
CA LEU A 5 -14.44 -18.47 -2.39
C LEU A 5 -14.18 -19.63 -1.43
N ILE A 6 -13.35 -19.40 -0.45
CA ILE A 6 -13.11 -20.31 0.67
C ILE A 6 -14.29 -20.17 1.63
N ASP A 7 -14.94 -21.31 1.96
CA ASP A 7 -16.20 -21.29 2.71
C ASP A 7 -16.03 -21.47 4.22
N ASN A 8 -14.96 -22.15 4.65
CA ASN A 8 -14.70 -22.47 6.05
C ASN A 8 -13.23 -22.85 6.29
N LEU A 9 -12.84 -23.00 7.55
CA LEU A 9 -11.46 -23.29 7.93
C LEU A 9 -10.94 -24.65 7.38
N PRO A 10 -11.69 -25.76 7.39
CA PRO A 10 -11.27 -26.99 6.71
C PRO A 10 -11.03 -26.81 5.21
N ASP A 11 -11.87 -26.02 4.52
CA ASP A 11 -11.68 -25.72 3.10
C ASP A 11 -10.42 -24.86 2.88
N TYR A 12 -10.14 -23.90 3.77
CA TYR A 12 -8.88 -23.16 3.73
C TYR A 12 -7.67 -24.10 3.75
N PHE A 13 -7.59 -25.03 4.72
CA PHE A 13 -6.45 -25.94 4.81
C PHE A 13 -6.33 -26.83 3.58
N LYS A 14 -7.45 -27.33 3.06
CA LYS A 14 -7.48 -28.15 1.84
C LYS A 14 -7.00 -27.36 0.61
N GLN A 15 -7.42 -26.11 0.46
CA GLN A 15 -6.99 -25.26 -0.65
C GLN A 15 -5.54 -24.84 -0.50
N TYR A 16 -5.11 -24.51 0.72
CA TYR A 16 -3.73 -24.21 1.02
C TYR A 16 -2.80 -25.38 0.67
N GLU A 17 -3.11 -26.58 1.14
CA GLU A 17 -2.35 -27.79 0.84
C GLU A 17 -2.23 -28.03 -0.68
N LYS A 18 -3.34 -27.95 -1.41
CA LYS A 18 -3.32 -28.06 -2.87
C LYS A 18 -2.45 -27.03 -3.54
N SER A 19 -2.54 -25.78 -3.10
CA SER A 19 -1.80 -24.65 -3.68
C SER A 19 -0.30 -24.75 -3.47
N VAL A 20 0.12 -25.46 -2.42
CA VAL A 20 1.53 -25.69 -2.08
C VAL A 20 2.09 -26.93 -2.80
N HIS A 21 1.30 -28.02 -2.90
CA HIS A 21 1.74 -29.25 -3.54
C HIS A 21 1.72 -29.19 -5.07
N ASP A 22 0.73 -28.51 -5.65
CA ASP A 22 0.57 -28.36 -7.10
C ASP A 22 0.13 -26.93 -7.43
N PRO A 23 1.05 -25.95 -7.30
CA PRO A 23 0.73 -24.53 -7.49
C PRO A 23 0.29 -24.22 -8.93
N GLU A 24 0.84 -24.89 -9.93
CA GLU A 24 0.46 -24.68 -11.32
C GLU A 24 -1.00 -25.03 -11.54
N LYS A 25 -1.39 -26.24 -11.16
CA LYS A 25 -2.78 -26.71 -11.31
C LYS A 25 -3.77 -25.90 -10.46
N PHE A 26 -3.34 -25.46 -9.27
CA PHE A 26 -4.17 -24.62 -8.43
C PHE A 26 -4.47 -23.27 -9.12
N TRP A 27 -3.44 -22.57 -9.56
CA TRP A 27 -3.61 -21.27 -10.21
C TRP A 27 -4.21 -21.38 -11.61
N GLU A 28 -3.94 -22.46 -12.34
CA GLU A 28 -4.62 -22.79 -13.60
C GLU A 28 -6.14 -22.83 -13.42
N GLN A 29 -6.61 -23.58 -12.41
CA GLN A 29 -8.04 -23.71 -12.14
C GLN A 29 -8.69 -22.39 -11.73
N ILE A 30 -8.00 -21.57 -10.94
CA ILE A 30 -8.48 -20.24 -10.56
C ILE A 30 -8.57 -19.33 -11.79
N ALA A 31 -7.52 -19.27 -12.59
CA ALA A 31 -7.43 -18.42 -13.77
C ALA A 31 -8.45 -18.80 -14.85
N ASP A 32 -8.55 -20.10 -15.15
CA ASP A 32 -9.44 -20.61 -16.20
C ASP A 32 -10.93 -20.39 -15.92
N LYS A 33 -11.33 -20.61 -14.67
CA LYS A 33 -12.76 -20.59 -14.31
C LYS A 33 -13.33 -19.20 -14.00
N ASN A 34 -12.46 -18.24 -13.68
CA ASN A 34 -12.92 -16.97 -13.08
C ASN A 34 -12.51 -15.72 -13.83
N PHE A 35 -11.69 -15.84 -14.86
CA PHE A 35 -11.22 -14.68 -15.62
C PHE A 35 -11.39 -14.90 -17.12
N ILE A 36 -11.53 -13.81 -17.87
CA ILE A 36 -11.63 -13.83 -19.33
C ILE A 36 -10.23 -13.75 -19.93
N TRP A 37 -9.96 -14.63 -20.89
CA TRP A 37 -8.73 -14.70 -21.65
C TRP A 37 -9.02 -14.74 -23.14
N ASN A 38 -8.38 -13.89 -23.92
CA ASN A 38 -8.49 -13.91 -25.39
C ASN A 38 -7.73 -15.12 -25.97
N LYS A 39 -6.65 -15.55 -25.32
CA LYS A 39 -5.94 -16.81 -25.55
C LYS A 39 -5.44 -17.34 -24.21
N LYS A 40 -5.62 -18.64 -23.95
CA LYS A 40 -5.05 -19.30 -22.77
C LYS A 40 -3.53 -19.48 -22.93
N TRP A 41 -2.87 -19.79 -21.86
CA TRP A 41 -1.42 -19.98 -21.72
C TRP A 41 -0.92 -21.29 -22.35
N ASP A 42 0.33 -21.29 -22.69
CA ASP A 42 1.06 -22.50 -23.10
C ASP A 42 1.68 -23.20 -21.85
N SER A 43 2.09 -22.41 -20.85
CA SER A 43 2.58 -22.87 -19.53
C SER A 43 2.06 -21.93 -18.44
N VAL A 44 1.68 -22.51 -17.28
CA VAL A 44 1.12 -21.74 -16.15
C VAL A 44 2.20 -20.98 -15.40
N LEU A 45 3.33 -21.65 -15.14
CA LEU A 45 4.45 -21.07 -14.39
C LEU A 45 5.77 -21.55 -15.00
N GLU A 46 6.63 -20.60 -15.32
CA GLU A 46 8.05 -20.84 -15.57
C GLU A 46 8.86 -19.92 -14.66
N TYR A 47 9.85 -20.48 -13.95
CA TYR A 47 10.69 -19.65 -13.09
C TYR A 47 12.10 -20.19 -12.93
N ASP A 48 13.03 -19.23 -12.82
CA ASP A 48 14.41 -19.45 -12.44
C ASP A 48 14.72 -18.50 -11.28
N VAL A 49 14.67 -19.03 -10.06
CA VAL A 49 14.86 -18.25 -8.82
C VAL A 49 16.28 -17.68 -8.74
N HIS A 50 17.29 -18.37 -9.30
CA HIS A 50 18.68 -17.89 -9.26
C HIS A 50 18.88 -16.61 -10.07
N ASN A 51 18.18 -16.54 -11.21
CA ASN A 51 18.21 -15.38 -12.09
C ASN A 51 17.01 -14.43 -11.85
N ALA A 52 16.18 -14.70 -10.81
CA ALA A 52 14.99 -13.95 -10.49
C ALA A 52 14.01 -13.76 -11.67
N LYS A 53 13.96 -14.75 -12.58
CA LYS A 53 13.06 -14.75 -13.74
C LYS A 53 11.80 -15.54 -13.39
N ILE A 54 10.65 -14.91 -13.52
CA ILE A 54 9.35 -15.48 -13.16
C ILE A 54 8.35 -15.06 -14.22
N GLU A 55 7.68 -16.04 -14.82
CA GLU A 55 6.63 -15.86 -15.83
C GLU A 55 5.39 -16.65 -15.40
N TRP A 56 4.24 -15.99 -15.38
CA TRP A 56 2.96 -16.62 -15.09
C TRP A 56 2.04 -16.52 -16.29
N PHE A 57 1.36 -17.63 -16.63
CA PHE A 57 0.43 -17.73 -17.76
C PHE A 57 1.10 -17.36 -19.10
N LYS A 58 2.25 -17.95 -19.34
CA LYS A 58 3.10 -17.68 -20.50
C LYS A 58 2.32 -17.76 -21.82
N ASN A 59 2.50 -16.74 -22.66
CA ASN A 59 1.84 -16.57 -23.96
C ASN A 59 0.31 -16.45 -23.92
N ALA A 60 -0.30 -16.34 -22.73
CA ALA A 60 -1.72 -16.01 -22.62
C ALA A 60 -1.98 -14.59 -23.10
N LYS A 61 -3.17 -14.35 -23.64
CA LYS A 61 -3.59 -13.04 -24.14
C LYS A 61 -4.84 -12.56 -23.39
N LEU A 62 -4.84 -11.30 -23.01
CA LEU A 62 -5.94 -10.66 -22.27
C LEU A 62 -5.86 -9.14 -22.39
N ASN A 63 -6.93 -8.47 -21.96
CA ASN A 63 -6.81 -7.12 -21.42
C ASN A 63 -7.44 -7.08 -20.02
N ILE A 64 -6.73 -6.55 -19.03
CA ILE A 64 -7.23 -6.51 -17.65
C ILE A 64 -8.52 -5.70 -17.53
N THR A 65 -8.73 -4.68 -18.39
CA THR A 65 -9.95 -3.84 -18.36
C THR A 65 -11.19 -4.60 -18.82
N GLU A 66 -11.04 -5.59 -19.69
CA GLU A 66 -12.14 -6.50 -20.06
C GLU A 66 -12.66 -7.23 -18.82
N ASN A 67 -11.75 -7.63 -17.91
CA ASN A 67 -12.11 -8.25 -16.64
C ASN A 67 -12.60 -7.27 -15.58
N CYS A 68 -12.12 -6.02 -15.59
CA CYS A 68 -12.52 -5.00 -14.62
C CYS A 68 -13.85 -4.33 -14.98
N ILE A 69 -14.21 -4.24 -16.25
CA ILE A 69 -15.32 -3.41 -16.72
C ILE A 69 -16.25 -4.20 -17.65
N ASP A 70 -15.76 -4.59 -18.83
CA ASP A 70 -16.61 -5.06 -19.93
C ASP A 70 -17.43 -6.31 -19.56
N ARG A 71 -16.83 -7.28 -18.84
CA ARG A 71 -17.52 -8.49 -18.40
C ARG A 71 -18.72 -8.25 -17.49
N HIS A 72 -18.79 -7.10 -16.83
CA HIS A 72 -19.87 -6.76 -15.90
C HIS A 72 -21.03 -6.06 -16.58
N LEU A 73 -20.85 -5.58 -17.82
CA LEU A 73 -21.89 -4.83 -18.55
C LEU A 73 -23.08 -5.70 -18.96
N ALA A 74 -22.85 -6.99 -19.21
CA ALA A 74 -23.91 -7.90 -19.63
C ALA A 74 -24.93 -8.21 -18.52
N GLU A 75 -24.46 -8.27 -17.26
CA GLU A 75 -25.29 -8.66 -16.12
C GLU A 75 -25.72 -7.46 -15.27
N ASN A 76 -24.81 -6.50 -15.06
CA ASN A 76 -25.00 -5.42 -14.09
C ASN A 76 -24.49 -4.05 -14.59
N PRO A 77 -24.93 -3.53 -15.77
CA PRO A 77 -24.42 -2.28 -16.32
C PRO A 77 -24.67 -1.05 -15.43
N ASP A 78 -25.80 -1.04 -14.73
CA ASP A 78 -26.23 0.08 -13.89
C ASP A 78 -25.75 -0.03 -12.43
N LYS A 79 -25.06 -1.14 -12.06
CA LYS A 79 -24.44 -1.28 -10.75
C LYS A 79 -23.36 -0.21 -10.58
N THR A 80 -23.35 0.43 -9.41
CA THR A 80 -22.29 1.39 -9.07
C THR A 80 -20.93 0.67 -9.03
N ALA A 81 -19.99 1.13 -9.84
CA ALA A 81 -18.60 0.67 -9.84
C ALA A 81 -17.74 1.52 -8.90
N ILE A 82 -17.84 2.84 -9.01
CA ILE A 82 -17.04 3.78 -8.23
C ILE A 82 -17.96 4.79 -7.54
N ILE A 83 -17.70 5.02 -6.25
CA ILE A 83 -18.22 6.17 -5.51
C ILE A 83 -17.01 7.07 -5.22
N TRP A 84 -17.01 8.27 -5.78
CA TRP A 84 -16.04 9.29 -5.38
C TRP A 84 -16.65 10.18 -4.30
N GLU A 85 -15.98 10.24 -3.15
CA GLU A 85 -16.36 11.10 -2.03
C GLU A 85 -15.35 12.26 -1.96
N PRO A 86 -15.81 13.51 -2.12
CA PRO A 86 -14.94 14.69 -2.15
C PRO A 86 -14.33 15.03 -0.79
N ASN A 87 -13.33 15.93 -0.80
CA ASN A 87 -12.69 16.44 0.40
C ASN A 87 -13.69 17.15 1.33
N SER A 88 -14.53 18.04 0.79
CA SER A 88 -15.60 18.69 1.58
C SER A 88 -16.85 17.82 1.63
N PRO A 89 -17.45 17.59 2.80
CA PRO A 89 -18.73 16.88 2.91
C PRO A 89 -19.91 17.64 2.27
N ASP A 90 -19.76 18.96 2.05
CA ASP A 90 -20.79 19.82 1.42
C ASP A 90 -20.76 19.70 -0.12
N GLU A 91 -19.71 19.17 -0.70
CA GLU A 91 -19.65 18.87 -2.12
C GLU A 91 -20.36 17.54 -2.42
N ALA A 92 -21.04 17.46 -3.54
CA ALA A 92 -21.77 16.24 -3.90
C ALA A 92 -20.83 15.11 -4.30
N ALA A 93 -21.03 13.93 -3.74
CA ALA A 93 -20.34 12.72 -4.16
C ALA A 93 -20.74 12.32 -5.58
N VAL A 94 -19.81 11.74 -6.34
CA VAL A 94 -20.05 11.22 -7.68
C VAL A 94 -20.16 9.71 -7.63
N LYS A 95 -21.22 9.16 -8.22
CA LYS A 95 -21.38 7.71 -8.40
C LYS A 95 -21.30 7.40 -9.88
N LEU A 96 -20.45 6.44 -10.23
CA LEU A 96 -20.35 5.92 -11.59
C LEU A 96 -20.82 4.48 -11.62
N SER A 97 -21.77 4.17 -12.48
CA SER A 97 -22.11 2.79 -12.82
C SER A 97 -20.99 2.14 -13.67
N TYR A 98 -21.03 0.82 -13.82
CA TYR A 98 -20.11 0.12 -14.73
C TYR A 98 -20.23 0.62 -16.16
N LYS A 99 -21.43 0.93 -16.61
CA LYS A 99 -21.68 1.54 -17.92
C LYS A 99 -21.03 2.92 -18.05
N GLU A 100 -21.24 3.80 -17.09
CA GLU A 100 -20.63 5.15 -17.11
C GLU A 100 -19.11 5.09 -16.96
N LEU A 101 -18.58 4.14 -16.16
CA LEU A 101 -17.13 3.90 -16.06
C LEU A 101 -16.58 3.45 -17.43
N HIS A 102 -17.24 2.53 -18.11
CA HIS A 102 -16.86 2.06 -19.44
C HIS A 102 -16.81 3.22 -20.46
N GLU A 103 -17.84 4.07 -20.49
CA GLU A 103 -17.89 5.24 -21.36
C GLU A 103 -16.77 6.24 -21.06
N ARG A 104 -16.52 6.54 -19.78
CA ARG A 104 -15.46 7.49 -19.39
C ARG A 104 -14.06 6.94 -19.66
N VAL A 105 -13.83 5.65 -19.42
CA VAL A 105 -12.58 4.99 -19.76
C VAL A 105 -12.35 4.97 -21.27
N GLY A 106 -13.41 4.69 -22.06
CA GLY A 106 -13.35 4.73 -23.53
C GLY A 106 -13.02 6.12 -24.07
N LYS A 107 -13.61 7.19 -23.51
CA LYS A 107 -13.27 8.57 -23.88
C LYS A 107 -11.82 8.92 -23.51
N MET A 108 -11.38 8.56 -22.30
CA MET A 108 -10.00 8.79 -21.88
C MET A 108 -9.01 8.02 -22.76
N ALA A 109 -9.32 6.77 -23.15
CA ALA A 109 -8.51 5.97 -24.07
C ALA A 109 -8.38 6.66 -25.44
N ALA A 110 -9.50 7.19 -25.98
CA ALA A 110 -9.49 7.96 -27.21
C ALA A 110 -8.61 9.22 -27.11
N VAL A 111 -8.72 9.96 -25.99
CA VAL A 111 -7.86 11.12 -25.73
C VAL A 111 -6.40 10.72 -25.71
N LEU A 112 -6.02 9.67 -24.96
CA LEU A 112 -4.61 9.23 -24.88
C LEU A 112 -4.07 8.85 -26.26
N ARG A 113 -4.82 8.09 -27.06
CA ARG A 113 -4.45 7.75 -28.45
C ARG A 113 -4.29 8.98 -29.32
N SER A 114 -5.20 9.96 -29.22
CA SER A 114 -5.13 11.23 -29.97
C SER A 114 -3.88 12.06 -29.61
N GLN A 115 -3.39 11.92 -28.37
CA GLN A 115 -2.14 12.53 -27.93
C GLN A 115 -0.90 11.70 -28.26
N GLY A 116 -1.04 10.63 -29.06
CA GLY A 116 0.06 9.82 -29.58
C GLY A 116 0.56 8.74 -28.62
N VAL A 117 -0.17 8.42 -27.55
CA VAL A 117 0.16 7.31 -26.64
C VAL A 117 -0.12 5.97 -27.32
N LYS A 118 0.83 5.06 -27.25
CA LYS A 118 0.78 3.72 -27.86
C LYS A 118 1.07 2.64 -26.81
N LYS A 119 0.81 1.37 -27.17
CA LYS A 119 1.22 0.21 -26.38
C LYS A 119 2.70 0.32 -25.98
N GLY A 120 2.98 0.11 -24.69
CA GLY A 120 4.31 0.18 -24.10
C GLY A 120 4.80 1.58 -23.73
N ASP A 121 4.13 2.67 -24.17
CA ASP A 121 4.47 4.01 -23.71
C ASP A 121 4.16 4.18 -22.21
N ARG A 122 5.01 4.90 -21.47
CA ARG A 122 4.78 5.18 -20.06
C ARG A 122 4.06 6.52 -19.90
N VAL A 123 2.97 6.49 -19.12
CA VAL A 123 2.14 7.65 -18.79
C VAL A 123 2.25 7.92 -17.29
N CYS A 124 2.82 9.07 -16.93
CA CYS A 124 2.85 9.50 -15.54
C CYS A 124 1.49 10.06 -15.13
N ILE A 125 0.97 9.60 -14.00
CA ILE A 125 -0.28 10.09 -13.42
C ILE A 125 0.03 10.72 -12.07
N TYR A 126 -0.05 12.05 -12.00
CA TYR A 126 0.18 12.87 -10.80
C TYR A 126 -1.11 13.59 -10.42
N LEU A 127 -2.11 12.81 -9.98
CA LEU A 127 -3.45 13.28 -9.63
C LEU A 127 -3.73 13.06 -8.14
N PRO A 128 -4.48 13.97 -7.49
CA PRO A 128 -5.07 13.67 -6.19
C PRO A 128 -6.13 12.57 -6.33
N MET A 129 -6.75 12.17 -5.22
CA MET A 129 -7.78 11.12 -5.18
C MET A 129 -9.11 11.59 -5.82
N VAL A 130 -9.05 12.03 -7.07
CA VAL A 130 -10.20 12.41 -7.91
C VAL A 130 -10.68 11.23 -8.76
N VAL A 131 -11.88 11.31 -9.27
CA VAL A 131 -12.49 10.23 -10.06
C VAL A 131 -11.72 9.95 -11.36
N GLU A 132 -11.03 10.94 -11.90
CA GLU A 132 -10.18 10.82 -13.10
C GLU A 132 -8.97 9.91 -12.88
N LEU A 133 -8.51 9.76 -11.64
CA LEU A 133 -7.31 8.94 -11.35
C LEU A 133 -7.50 7.46 -11.70
N PRO A 134 -8.48 6.71 -11.16
CA PRO A 134 -8.71 5.33 -11.59
C PRO A 134 -9.14 5.22 -13.06
N ILE A 135 -9.83 6.22 -13.61
CA ILE A 135 -10.20 6.25 -15.04
C ILE A 135 -8.94 6.33 -15.92
N ALA A 136 -7.97 7.18 -15.57
CA ALA A 136 -6.72 7.30 -16.31
C ALA A 136 -5.89 6.00 -16.25
N MET A 137 -5.82 5.33 -15.09
CA MET A 137 -5.15 4.03 -14.96
C MET A 137 -5.78 2.97 -15.87
N LEU A 138 -7.10 2.85 -15.82
CA LEU A 138 -7.85 1.89 -16.64
C LEU A 138 -7.74 2.22 -18.14
N ALA A 139 -7.75 3.49 -18.51
CA ALA A 139 -7.56 3.91 -19.90
C ALA A 139 -6.14 3.55 -20.42
N CYS A 140 -5.10 3.78 -19.62
CA CYS A 140 -3.75 3.32 -19.95
C CYS A 140 -3.72 1.80 -20.15
N ALA A 141 -4.25 1.04 -19.20
CA ALA A 141 -4.31 -0.42 -19.30
C ALA A 141 -5.11 -0.89 -20.54
N ARG A 142 -6.20 -0.17 -20.88
CA ARG A 142 -7.03 -0.50 -22.04
C ARG A 142 -6.28 -0.37 -23.36
N ILE A 143 -5.45 0.64 -23.50
CA ILE A 143 -4.65 0.87 -24.72
C ILE A 143 -3.25 0.22 -24.69
N GLY A 144 -2.94 -0.56 -23.65
CA GLY A 144 -1.64 -1.21 -23.47
C GLY A 144 -0.51 -0.27 -23.07
N ALA A 145 -0.80 0.95 -22.64
CA ALA A 145 0.19 1.86 -22.05
C ALA A 145 0.48 1.50 -20.60
N VAL A 146 1.71 1.74 -20.16
CA VAL A 146 2.17 1.46 -18.81
C VAL A 146 1.94 2.69 -17.93
N HIS A 147 1.04 2.60 -16.95
CA HIS A 147 0.84 3.74 -16.07
C HIS A 147 1.88 3.78 -14.94
N VAL A 148 2.28 5.00 -14.59
CA VAL A 148 3.23 5.32 -13.52
C VAL A 148 2.54 6.33 -12.61
N VAL A 149 1.81 5.82 -11.61
CA VAL A 149 1.13 6.71 -10.66
C VAL A 149 2.13 7.22 -9.65
N VAL A 150 2.21 8.53 -9.53
CA VAL A 150 3.06 9.22 -8.58
C VAL A 150 2.17 9.95 -7.58
N PHE A 151 2.38 9.71 -6.30
CA PHE A 151 1.59 10.34 -5.24
C PHE A 151 1.61 11.87 -5.36
N ALA A 152 0.44 12.50 -5.46
CA ALA A 152 0.27 13.95 -5.71
C ALA A 152 0.72 14.85 -4.55
N GLY A 153 1.39 14.28 -3.59
CA GLY A 153 2.03 14.98 -2.50
C GLY A 153 3.56 15.03 -2.62
N PHE A 154 4.18 14.41 -3.62
CA PHE A 154 5.63 14.45 -3.80
C PHE A 154 6.09 15.80 -4.37
N SER A 155 7.36 16.14 -4.12
CA SER A 155 8.01 17.34 -4.65
C SER A 155 8.29 17.22 -6.15
N SER A 156 8.60 18.36 -6.78
CA SER A 156 9.03 18.43 -8.18
C SER A 156 10.23 17.55 -8.48
N ALA A 157 11.23 17.51 -7.59
CA ALA A 157 12.41 16.66 -7.74
C ALA A 157 12.05 15.16 -7.68
N ALA A 158 11.17 14.76 -6.74
CA ALA A 158 10.72 13.38 -6.65
C ALA A 158 9.88 12.95 -7.87
N LEU A 159 9.06 13.85 -8.40
CA LEU A 159 8.29 13.64 -9.62
C LEU A 159 9.21 13.50 -10.84
N ALA A 160 10.14 14.46 -11.02
CA ALA A 160 11.10 14.45 -12.13
C ALA A 160 11.95 13.18 -12.16
N SER A 161 12.43 12.73 -11.00
CA SER A 161 13.21 11.49 -10.88
C SER A 161 12.47 10.28 -11.45
N ARG A 162 11.16 10.15 -11.16
CA ARG A 162 10.34 9.03 -11.63
C ARG A 162 9.98 9.13 -13.11
N ILE A 163 9.68 10.34 -13.58
CA ILE A 163 9.41 10.61 -14.99
C ILE A 163 10.64 10.23 -15.83
N ASN A 164 11.83 10.65 -15.42
CA ASN A 164 13.07 10.37 -16.14
C ASN A 164 13.48 8.90 -16.09
N ASP A 165 13.32 8.24 -14.94
CA ASP A 165 13.65 6.82 -14.80
C ASP A 165 12.79 5.92 -15.72
N CYS A 166 11.50 6.30 -15.92
CA CYS A 166 10.57 5.62 -16.81
C CYS A 166 10.55 6.18 -18.24
N GLU A 167 11.19 7.32 -18.49
CA GLU A 167 11.06 8.06 -19.75
C GLU A 167 9.58 8.25 -20.13
N CYS A 168 8.80 8.79 -19.20
CA CYS A 168 7.38 9.01 -19.43
C CYS A 168 7.14 10.00 -20.57
N LYS A 169 6.24 9.64 -21.48
CA LYS A 169 5.92 10.44 -22.68
C LYS A 169 4.86 11.51 -22.41
N LEU A 170 3.93 11.21 -21.51
CA LEU A 170 2.78 12.05 -21.19
C LEU A 170 2.60 12.11 -19.67
N VAL A 171 2.19 13.28 -19.17
CA VAL A 171 1.81 13.49 -17.77
C VAL A 171 0.33 13.87 -17.70
N ILE A 172 -0.41 13.21 -16.80
CA ILE A 172 -1.76 13.60 -16.40
C ILE A 172 -1.64 14.20 -15.00
N CYS A 173 -2.04 15.45 -14.83
CA CYS A 173 -1.99 16.15 -13.54
C CYS A 173 -3.27 16.91 -13.26
N SER A 174 -3.30 17.66 -12.16
CA SER A 174 -4.40 18.55 -11.79
C SER A 174 -3.89 19.98 -11.60
N ASP A 175 -4.77 20.96 -11.76
CA ASP A 175 -4.49 22.36 -11.42
C ASP A 175 -4.10 22.50 -9.93
N GLY A 176 -4.74 21.71 -9.08
CA GLY A 176 -4.49 21.67 -7.65
C GLY A 176 -5.21 20.52 -6.96
N SER A 177 -5.02 20.43 -5.65
CA SER A 177 -5.70 19.45 -4.78
C SER A 177 -6.20 20.11 -3.50
N TYR A 178 -7.16 19.48 -2.86
CA TYR A 178 -7.59 19.80 -1.50
C TYR A 178 -6.99 18.81 -0.51
N ARG A 179 -6.51 19.32 0.63
CA ARG A 179 -6.12 18.50 1.78
C ARG A 179 -6.65 19.14 3.06
N GLY A 180 -7.83 18.68 3.49
CA GLY A 180 -8.58 19.37 4.53
C GLY A 180 -8.93 20.79 4.09
N SER A 181 -8.61 21.79 4.89
CA SER A 181 -8.82 23.20 4.55
C SER A 181 -7.78 23.78 3.59
N LYS A 182 -6.68 23.06 3.33
CA LYS A 182 -5.58 23.55 2.50
C LYS A 182 -5.84 23.25 1.03
N LYS A 183 -5.56 24.26 0.19
CA LYS A 183 -5.47 24.15 -1.26
C LYS A 183 -4.00 24.08 -1.66
N ILE A 184 -3.62 23.07 -2.44
CA ILE A 184 -2.25 22.82 -2.88
C ILE A 184 -2.22 22.97 -4.39
N GLU A 185 -1.31 23.76 -4.90
CA GLU A 185 -1.08 23.91 -6.34
C GLU A 185 -0.22 22.76 -6.85
N LEU A 186 -0.77 21.94 -7.76
CA LEU A 186 -0.05 20.79 -8.31
C LEU A 186 0.60 21.09 -9.65
N LYS A 187 -0.04 21.91 -10.50
CA LYS A 187 0.49 22.22 -11.84
C LYS A 187 1.85 22.92 -11.78
N GLY A 188 2.07 23.81 -10.81
CA GLY A 188 3.36 24.46 -10.60
C GLY A 188 4.48 23.46 -10.27
N ILE A 189 4.18 22.45 -9.43
CA ILE A 189 5.11 21.35 -9.12
C ILE A 189 5.46 20.55 -10.38
N VAL A 190 4.45 20.28 -11.23
CA VAL A 190 4.66 19.58 -12.51
C VAL A 190 5.51 20.42 -13.44
N ASP A 191 5.23 21.73 -13.58
CA ASP A 191 6.00 22.60 -14.46
C ASP A 191 7.48 22.67 -14.06
N GLU A 192 7.77 22.80 -12.76
CA GLU A 192 9.14 22.77 -12.23
C GLU A 192 9.81 21.40 -12.50
N ALA A 193 9.10 20.28 -12.28
CA ALA A 193 9.63 18.96 -12.56
C ALA A 193 10.00 18.80 -14.05
N LEU A 194 9.16 19.32 -14.94
CA LEU A 194 9.32 19.18 -16.39
C LEU A 194 10.44 20.04 -17.00
N GLU A 195 11.04 20.96 -16.25
CA GLU A 195 12.26 21.66 -16.70
C GLU A 195 13.40 20.68 -17.00
N ASN A 196 13.40 19.53 -16.33
CA ASN A 196 14.43 18.50 -16.45
C ASN A 196 13.90 17.14 -16.98
N CYS A 197 12.73 17.11 -17.63
CA CYS A 197 12.11 15.88 -18.14
C CYS A 197 11.89 15.96 -19.66
N PRO A 198 12.93 15.77 -20.47
CA PRO A 198 12.86 15.96 -21.92
C PRO A 198 11.99 14.94 -22.66
N SER A 199 11.65 13.81 -22.03
CA SER A 199 10.80 12.76 -22.63
C SER A 199 9.32 13.14 -22.70
N VAL A 200 8.89 14.13 -21.89
CA VAL A 200 7.47 14.52 -21.79
C VAL A 200 7.09 15.43 -22.94
N GLU A 201 6.22 14.94 -23.80
CA GLU A 201 5.70 15.67 -24.97
C GLU A 201 4.41 16.42 -24.65
N LYS A 202 3.54 15.87 -23.77
CA LYS A 202 2.20 16.36 -23.48
C LYS A 202 1.87 16.33 -22.00
N VAL A 203 1.07 17.32 -21.55
CA VAL A 203 0.52 17.41 -20.19
C VAL A 203 -1.00 17.59 -20.28
N LEU A 204 -1.74 16.70 -19.66
CA LEU A 204 -3.21 16.77 -19.55
C LEU A 204 -3.57 17.21 -18.14
N THR A 205 -4.23 18.35 -18.02
CA THR A 205 -4.53 18.97 -16.72
C THR A 205 -6.02 18.85 -16.39
N VAL A 206 -6.32 18.20 -15.26
CA VAL A 206 -7.66 18.15 -14.67
C VAL A 206 -7.93 19.45 -13.91
N LYS A 207 -9.11 20.02 -14.09
CA LYS A 207 -9.56 21.20 -13.36
C LYS A 207 -10.28 20.77 -12.08
N ARG A 208 -9.56 20.75 -10.96
CA ARG A 208 -10.13 20.39 -9.64
C ARG A 208 -10.41 21.58 -8.74
N THR A 209 -9.45 22.51 -8.63
CA THR A 209 -9.51 23.58 -7.65
C THR A 209 -9.85 24.94 -8.27
N GLY A 210 -9.85 25.04 -9.59
CA GLY A 210 -10.02 26.30 -10.30
C GLY A 210 -8.85 27.28 -10.08
N SER A 211 -7.65 26.76 -9.73
CA SER A 211 -6.44 27.55 -9.63
C SER A 211 -6.06 28.13 -10.98
N GLN A 212 -5.56 29.35 -10.97
CA GLN A 212 -4.92 29.92 -12.16
C GLN A 212 -3.56 29.25 -12.34
N VAL A 213 -3.38 28.57 -13.47
CA VAL A 213 -2.17 27.83 -13.80
C VAL A 213 -1.64 28.26 -15.17
N THR A 214 -0.34 28.16 -15.35
CA THR A 214 0.29 28.39 -16.66
C THR A 214 0.04 27.18 -17.55
N MET A 215 -0.42 27.44 -18.78
CA MET A 215 -0.61 26.41 -19.82
C MET A 215 0.34 26.70 -20.98
N LYS A 216 1.38 25.87 -21.13
CA LYS A 216 2.35 26.02 -22.22
C LYS A 216 1.73 25.56 -23.54
N GLU A 217 1.64 26.46 -24.50
CA GLU A 217 1.06 26.17 -25.82
C GLU A 217 1.76 25.00 -26.51
N GLY A 218 0.97 24.12 -27.11
CA GLY A 218 1.44 22.91 -27.81
C GLY A 218 1.81 21.73 -26.90
N ARG A 219 2.03 21.96 -25.59
CA ARG A 219 2.34 20.93 -24.60
C ARG A 219 1.16 20.64 -23.67
N ASP A 220 0.54 21.68 -23.11
CA ASP A 220 -0.43 21.57 -22.03
C ASP A 220 -1.87 21.73 -22.55
N PHE A 221 -2.75 20.85 -22.09
CA PHE A 221 -4.15 20.83 -22.49
C PHE A 221 -5.05 20.62 -21.27
N TRP A 222 -6.20 21.29 -21.25
CA TRP A 222 -7.25 20.96 -20.30
C TRP A 222 -7.87 19.62 -20.69
N LEU A 223 -7.83 18.66 -19.78
CA LEU A 223 -8.33 17.31 -20.05
C LEU A 223 -9.82 17.32 -20.42
N GLN A 224 -10.63 18.12 -19.71
CA GLN A 224 -12.07 18.19 -19.99
C GLN A 224 -12.38 18.63 -21.42
N GLU A 225 -11.64 19.60 -21.94
CA GLU A 225 -11.84 20.08 -23.33
C GLU A 225 -11.54 19.01 -24.39
N LEU A 226 -10.61 18.11 -24.08
CA LEU A 226 -10.30 16.96 -24.94
C LEU A 226 -11.38 15.89 -24.82
N LEU A 227 -11.84 15.60 -23.59
CA LEU A 227 -12.90 14.62 -23.34
C LEU A 227 -14.25 15.03 -23.97
N ASP A 228 -14.57 16.33 -23.98
CA ASP A 228 -15.81 16.85 -24.58
C ASP A 228 -15.83 16.68 -26.11
N LYS A 229 -14.65 16.68 -26.74
CA LYS A 229 -14.48 16.49 -28.18
C LYS A 229 -14.27 15.02 -28.59
N ALA A 230 -13.92 14.17 -27.62
CA ALA A 230 -13.61 12.78 -27.90
C ALA A 230 -14.88 11.94 -28.07
N GLU A 231 -14.90 11.14 -29.10
CA GLU A 231 -15.85 10.02 -29.20
C GLU A 231 -15.40 8.86 -28.33
N VAL A 232 -16.35 8.04 -27.90
CA VAL A 232 -16.06 6.86 -27.08
C VAL A 232 -15.34 5.80 -27.91
N ASP A 233 -14.11 5.44 -27.54
CA ASP A 233 -13.37 4.33 -28.13
C ASP A 233 -13.24 3.18 -27.13
N ASN A 234 -14.12 2.22 -27.23
CA ASN A 234 -14.17 1.05 -26.35
C ASN A 234 -13.27 -0.10 -26.82
N SER A 235 -12.51 0.08 -27.90
CA SER A 235 -11.52 -0.92 -28.30
C SER A 235 -10.41 -1.05 -27.24
N PHE A 236 -9.88 -2.25 -27.10
CA PHE A 236 -8.77 -2.51 -26.20
C PHE A 236 -7.63 -3.23 -26.90
N GLU A 237 -6.43 -3.00 -26.41
CA GLU A 237 -5.22 -3.69 -26.89
C GLU A 237 -5.14 -5.10 -26.31
N ILE A 238 -4.85 -6.08 -27.15
CA ILE A 238 -4.60 -7.45 -26.67
C ILE A 238 -3.17 -7.51 -26.13
N MET A 239 -3.05 -7.75 -24.82
CA MET A 239 -1.81 -7.81 -24.09
C MET A 239 -1.35 -9.26 -23.91
N ASP A 240 -0.03 -9.47 -23.83
CA ASP A 240 0.51 -10.69 -23.24
C ASP A 240 0.31 -10.68 -21.72
N ALA A 241 0.17 -11.86 -21.12
CA ALA A 241 0.04 -11.95 -19.66
C ALA A 241 1.24 -11.34 -18.93
N GLU A 242 2.43 -11.38 -19.55
CA GLU A 242 3.67 -10.81 -19.02
C GLU A 242 3.99 -9.40 -19.56
N ASP A 243 3.13 -8.81 -20.39
CA ASP A 243 3.27 -7.40 -20.76
C ASP A 243 3.15 -6.49 -19.52
N PRO A 244 3.97 -5.43 -19.43
CA PRO A 244 3.91 -4.43 -18.37
C PRO A 244 2.52 -3.81 -18.22
N LEU A 245 2.02 -3.78 -16.99
CA LEU A 245 0.78 -3.08 -16.63
C LEU A 245 1.09 -1.72 -16.01
N PHE A 246 1.93 -1.72 -15.00
CA PHE A 246 2.34 -0.50 -14.32
C PHE A 246 3.74 -0.61 -13.70
N ILE A 247 4.30 0.57 -13.42
CA ILE A 247 5.52 0.72 -12.62
C ILE A 247 5.18 1.57 -11.41
N LEU A 248 5.47 1.04 -10.22
CA LEU A 248 5.21 1.76 -8.96
C LEU A 248 6.47 1.88 -8.13
N TYR A 249 6.81 3.11 -7.74
CA TYR A 249 8.05 3.41 -7.06
C TYR A 249 7.97 3.21 -5.55
N THR A 250 8.95 2.49 -5.01
CA THR A 250 9.18 2.36 -3.57
C THR A 250 10.43 3.11 -3.15
N SER A 251 10.48 3.56 -1.88
CA SER A 251 11.69 4.12 -1.30
C SER A 251 12.75 3.00 -1.15
N GLY A 252 13.91 3.18 -1.77
CA GLY A 252 15.04 2.27 -1.58
C GLY A 252 15.80 2.60 -0.30
N SER A 253 16.34 1.59 0.39
CA SER A 253 17.29 1.76 1.51
C SER A 253 18.55 2.53 1.08
N THR A 254 18.92 2.45 -0.20
CA THR A 254 20.09 3.10 -0.81
C THR A 254 19.83 4.51 -1.36
N GLY A 255 18.63 5.08 -1.16
CA GLY A 255 18.29 6.44 -1.58
C GLY A 255 17.68 6.55 -3.00
N LYS A 256 18.09 5.75 -4.00
CA LYS A 256 17.45 5.77 -5.33
C LYS A 256 16.13 4.97 -5.28
N PRO A 257 14.98 5.56 -5.69
CA PRO A 257 13.71 4.84 -5.76
C PRO A 257 13.80 3.60 -6.65
N LYS A 258 13.01 2.56 -6.32
CA LYS A 258 12.91 1.32 -7.10
C LYS A 258 11.57 1.30 -7.82
N GLY A 259 11.57 1.32 -9.13
CA GLY A 259 10.37 1.18 -9.95
C GLY A 259 9.98 -0.30 -10.08
N MET A 260 9.05 -0.76 -9.24
CA MET A 260 8.58 -2.15 -9.27
C MET A 260 7.66 -2.36 -10.46
N LEU A 261 8.03 -3.28 -11.35
CA LEU A 261 7.26 -3.63 -12.55
C LEU A 261 6.28 -4.76 -12.25
N HIS A 262 4.99 -4.52 -12.50
CA HIS A 262 3.94 -5.54 -12.47
C HIS A 262 3.36 -5.78 -13.86
N THR A 263 3.00 -7.05 -14.14
CA THR A 263 2.49 -7.52 -15.42
C THR A 263 1.00 -7.83 -15.38
N CYS A 264 0.36 -7.95 -16.55
CA CYS A 264 -1.11 -8.00 -16.64
C CYS A 264 -1.74 -9.24 -16.02
N GLY A 265 -1.31 -10.45 -16.42
CA GLY A 265 -2.07 -11.68 -16.15
C GLY A 265 -2.00 -12.14 -14.70
N GLY A 266 -0.79 -12.37 -14.18
CA GLY A 266 -0.59 -12.89 -12.83
C GLY A 266 -1.11 -11.93 -11.76
N TYR A 267 -0.89 -10.63 -11.95
CA TYR A 267 -1.41 -9.59 -11.05
C TYR A 267 -2.94 -9.58 -10.99
N MET A 268 -3.60 -9.64 -12.15
CA MET A 268 -5.07 -9.73 -12.24
C MET A 268 -5.63 -10.92 -11.47
N VAL A 269 -5.08 -12.11 -11.71
CA VAL A 269 -5.57 -13.35 -11.09
C VAL A 269 -5.40 -13.30 -9.58
N TYR A 270 -4.23 -12.90 -9.11
CA TYR A 270 -3.90 -12.90 -7.68
C TYR A 270 -4.66 -11.84 -6.90
N THR A 271 -4.71 -10.59 -7.40
CA THR A 271 -5.44 -9.52 -6.72
C THR A 271 -6.94 -9.78 -6.69
N GLY A 272 -7.51 -10.33 -7.77
CA GLY A 272 -8.90 -10.74 -7.81
C GLY A 272 -9.21 -11.87 -6.81
N TYR A 273 -8.35 -12.89 -6.73
CA TYR A 273 -8.49 -13.99 -5.79
C TYR A 273 -8.39 -13.53 -4.33
N THR A 274 -7.36 -12.74 -4.01
CA THR A 274 -7.12 -12.29 -2.64
C THR A 274 -8.16 -11.30 -2.16
N PHE A 275 -8.60 -10.37 -3.01
CA PHE A 275 -9.72 -9.48 -2.70
C PHE A 275 -10.97 -10.25 -2.29
N LYS A 276 -11.35 -11.24 -3.08
CA LYS A 276 -12.56 -12.03 -2.83
C LYS A 276 -12.50 -12.80 -1.52
N ASN A 277 -11.37 -13.44 -1.25
CA ASN A 277 -11.22 -14.35 -0.11
C ASN A 277 -10.88 -13.63 1.19
N VAL A 278 -9.93 -12.70 1.18
CA VAL A 278 -9.51 -11.98 2.40
C VAL A 278 -10.69 -11.20 2.99
N PHE A 279 -11.41 -10.48 2.13
CA PHE A 279 -12.52 -9.64 2.57
C PHE A 279 -13.87 -10.36 2.61
N ASN A 280 -13.95 -11.63 2.19
CA ASN A 280 -15.23 -12.37 2.06
C ASN A 280 -16.26 -11.52 1.28
N TYR A 281 -15.80 -10.90 0.17
CA TYR A 281 -16.60 -9.96 -0.61
C TYR A 281 -17.84 -10.63 -1.23
N ARG A 282 -19.01 -9.99 -1.10
CA ARG A 282 -20.30 -10.40 -1.67
C ARG A 282 -20.81 -9.35 -2.66
N GLU A 283 -21.70 -9.75 -3.54
CA GLU A 283 -22.13 -8.95 -4.70
C GLU A 283 -22.61 -7.52 -4.38
N ASN A 284 -23.29 -7.32 -3.26
CA ASN A 284 -23.86 -6.01 -2.89
C ASN A 284 -23.00 -5.26 -1.85
N ASP A 285 -21.80 -5.75 -1.55
CA ASP A 285 -20.92 -5.08 -0.63
C ASP A 285 -20.32 -3.82 -1.25
N VAL A 286 -20.12 -2.80 -0.40
CA VAL A 286 -19.41 -1.56 -0.74
C VAL A 286 -18.07 -1.57 -0.04
N PHE A 287 -17.00 -1.60 -0.82
CA PHE A 287 -15.63 -1.67 -0.34
C PHE A 287 -14.98 -0.28 -0.32
N TRP A 288 -14.40 0.07 0.79
CA TRP A 288 -13.61 1.29 0.92
C TRP A 288 -12.21 1.01 1.44
N CYS A 289 -11.23 1.23 0.58
CA CYS A 289 -9.82 1.31 0.93
C CYS A 289 -9.44 2.79 1.03
N THR A 290 -8.92 3.22 2.19
CA THR A 290 -8.53 4.62 2.40
C THR A 290 -7.14 4.95 1.89
N ALA A 291 -6.39 3.94 1.41
CA ALA A 291 -5.06 4.16 0.86
C ALA A 291 -5.13 4.98 -0.43
N ASP A 292 -4.22 5.95 -0.54
CA ASP A 292 -4.02 6.68 -1.79
C ASP A 292 -3.60 5.71 -2.92
N ILE A 293 -4.16 5.93 -4.11
CA ILE A 293 -3.85 5.12 -5.29
C ILE A 293 -2.38 5.26 -5.71
N GLY A 294 -1.68 6.30 -5.32
CA GLY A 294 -0.22 6.41 -5.47
C GLY A 294 0.59 5.33 -4.74
N TRP A 295 -0.07 4.45 -3.96
CA TRP A 295 0.52 3.29 -3.30
C TRP A 295 -0.07 1.99 -3.84
N ILE A 296 0.68 0.88 -3.65
CA ILE A 296 0.24 -0.43 -4.17
C ILE A 296 -1.13 -0.86 -3.61
N THR A 297 -1.46 -0.49 -2.38
CA THR A 297 -2.75 -0.83 -1.77
C THR A 297 -3.93 -0.23 -2.54
N GLY A 298 -3.80 1.02 -2.97
CA GLY A 298 -4.79 1.66 -3.83
C GLY A 298 -4.91 0.98 -5.19
N HIS A 299 -3.78 0.66 -5.84
CA HIS A 299 -3.78 -0.09 -7.11
C HIS A 299 -4.49 -1.43 -6.97
N SER A 300 -4.05 -2.25 -6.01
CA SER A 300 -4.47 -3.65 -5.91
C SER A 300 -5.88 -3.81 -5.37
N TYR A 301 -6.31 -2.98 -4.41
CA TYR A 301 -7.57 -3.22 -3.71
C TYR A 301 -8.62 -2.11 -3.87
N ALA A 302 -8.22 -0.84 -4.07
CA ALA A 302 -9.21 0.18 -4.42
C ALA A 302 -9.59 0.17 -5.92
N VAL A 303 -8.69 -0.31 -6.81
CA VAL A 303 -8.94 -0.34 -8.26
C VAL A 303 -9.05 -1.77 -8.77
N TYR A 304 -7.94 -2.45 -9.06
CA TYR A 304 -7.96 -3.68 -9.86
C TYR A 304 -8.67 -4.85 -9.19
N GLY A 305 -8.31 -5.23 -7.98
CA GLY A 305 -8.91 -6.36 -7.28
C GLY A 305 -10.41 -6.18 -7.00
N ALA A 306 -10.83 -4.94 -6.69
CA ALA A 306 -12.24 -4.61 -6.51
C ALA A 306 -13.01 -4.72 -7.83
N LEU A 307 -12.55 -4.03 -8.88
CA LEU A 307 -13.27 -3.97 -10.15
C LEU A 307 -13.30 -5.31 -10.88
N VAL A 308 -12.23 -6.11 -10.83
CA VAL A 308 -12.24 -7.48 -11.37
C VAL A 308 -13.34 -8.34 -10.73
N ASN A 309 -13.68 -8.09 -9.47
CA ASN A 309 -14.77 -8.79 -8.78
C ASN A 309 -16.16 -8.14 -8.97
N GLY A 310 -16.28 -7.13 -9.81
CA GLY A 310 -17.54 -6.41 -10.01
C GLY A 310 -17.99 -5.64 -8.77
N ALA A 311 -17.02 -5.20 -7.93
CA ALA A 311 -17.32 -4.53 -6.67
C ALA A 311 -17.70 -3.06 -6.87
N THR A 312 -18.43 -2.52 -5.88
CA THR A 312 -18.53 -1.07 -5.68
C THR A 312 -17.38 -0.65 -4.80
N THR A 313 -16.50 0.22 -5.29
CA THR A 313 -15.35 0.76 -4.56
C THR A 313 -15.48 2.25 -4.30
N VAL A 314 -14.97 2.71 -3.15
CA VAL A 314 -15.00 4.12 -2.75
C VAL A 314 -13.63 4.74 -2.92
N ILE A 315 -13.57 5.87 -3.61
CA ILE A 315 -12.39 6.72 -3.76
C ILE A 315 -12.63 7.99 -2.94
N PHE A 316 -11.77 8.27 -1.99
CA PHE A 316 -11.95 9.35 -1.03
C PHE A 316 -10.83 10.40 -1.15
N GLU A 317 -11.20 11.63 -1.47
CA GLU A 317 -10.23 12.72 -1.63
C GLU A 317 -9.83 13.35 -0.29
N GLY A 318 -10.64 13.22 0.76
CA GLY A 318 -10.46 13.90 2.03
C GLY A 318 -9.39 13.31 2.95
N ILE A 319 -9.35 13.85 4.17
CA ILE A 319 -8.57 13.32 5.29
C ILE A 319 -9.50 12.94 6.45
N PRO A 320 -9.08 12.04 7.35
CA PRO A 320 -9.98 11.48 8.39
C PRO A 320 -10.52 12.52 9.38
N THR A 321 -9.81 13.65 9.54
CA THR A 321 -10.09 14.67 10.56
C THR A 321 -10.65 15.98 10.00
N TYR A 322 -11.07 16.03 8.73
CA TYR A 322 -11.60 17.25 8.13
C TYR A 322 -13.03 17.05 7.60
N PRO A 323 -13.96 17.92 7.91
CA PRO A 323 -13.85 19.10 8.81
C PRO A 323 -13.78 18.74 10.30
N ASN A 324 -14.15 17.51 10.67
CA ASN A 324 -14.15 16.99 12.03
C ASN A 324 -13.61 15.55 12.06
N PRO A 325 -13.23 15.03 13.27
CA PRO A 325 -12.73 13.65 13.42
C PRO A 325 -13.72 12.53 13.09
N ASP A 326 -14.96 12.87 12.75
CA ASP A 326 -15.99 11.92 12.35
C ASP A 326 -16.08 11.68 10.82
N ARG A 327 -15.20 12.28 10.03
CA ARG A 327 -15.29 12.27 8.56
C ARG A 327 -15.33 10.86 7.97
N PHE A 328 -14.56 9.93 8.51
CA PHE A 328 -14.62 8.54 8.09
C PHE A 328 -15.95 7.88 8.43
N TRP A 329 -16.44 8.11 9.64
CA TRP A 329 -17.68 7.53 10.13
C TRP A 329 -18.90 8.06 9.38
N GLN A 330 -18.89 9.36 9.10
CA GLN A 330 -19.87 10.00 8.24
C GLN A 330 -19.90 9.36 6.83
N THR A 331 -18.73 9.12 6.23
CA THR A 331 -18.61 8.51 4.90
C THR A 331 -19.13 7.07 4.90
N ILE A 332 -18.81 6.28 5.94
CA ILE A 332 -19.33 4.92 6.13
C ILE A 332 -20.85 4.92 6.21
N ALA A 333 -21.42 5.77 7.05
CA ALA A 333 -22.87 5.88 7.22
C ALA A 333 -23.59 6.35 5.94
N LYS A 334 -23.01 7.37 5.27
CA LYS A 334 -23.55 7.97 4.03
C LYS A 334 -23.66 6.96 2.90
N HIS A 335 -22.61 6.17 2.68
CA HIS A 335 -22.53 5.24 1.55
C HIS A 335 -22.86 3.80 1.91
N LYS A 336 -23.23 3.53 3.17
CA LYS A 336 -23.52 2.17 3.68
C LYS A 336 -22.36 1.21 3.40
N ILE A 337 -21.14 1.67 3.68
CA ILE A 337 -19.91 0.91 3.46
C ILE A 337 -19.93 -0.35 4.31
N THR A 338 -19.62 -1.49 3.68
CA THR A 338 -19.60 -2.81 4.32
C THR A 338 -18.19 -3.27 4.68
N HIS A 339 -17.19 -2.77 3.96
CA HIS A 339 -15.79 -3.10 4.15
C HIS A 339 -14.97 -1.83 4.30
N PHE A 340 -14.25 -1.72 5.42
CA PHE A 340 -13.41 -0.55 5.70
C PHE A 340 -11.97 -1.00 5.93
N TYR A 341 -11.08 -0.65 5.00
CA TYR A 341 -9.69 -1.07 4.95
C TYR A 341 -8.77 0.15 5.00
N THR A 342 -8.00 0.29 6.10
CA THR A 342 -7.25 1.52 6.38
C THR A 342 -5.89 1.24 7.02
N ALA A 343 -5.07 2.29 7.18
CA ALA A 343 -3.77 2.17 7.83
C ALA A 343 -3.88 2.30 9.36
N PRO A 344 -3.09 1.56 10.15
CA PRO A 344 -2.99 1.73 11.59
C PRO A 344 -2.70 3.16 12.05
N THR A 345 -1.91 3.93 11.30
CA THR A 345 -1.67 5.36 11.56
C THR A 345 -2.98 6.17 11.58
N ALA A 346 -3.91 5.90 10.67
CA ALA A 346 -5.21 6.57 10.66
C ALA A 346 -6.04 6.19 11.90
N ILE A 347 -6.02 4.91 12.29
CA ILE A 347 -6.70 4.43 13.50
C ILE A 347 -6.12 5.10 14.74
N ARG A 348 -4.79 5.08 14.92
CA ARG A 348 -4.14 5.75 16.08
C ARG A 348 -4.41 7.25 16.12
N SER A 349 -4.54 7.91 14.98
CA SER A 349 -4.91 9.33 14.92
C SER A 349 -6.34 9.56 15.41
N LEU A 350 -7.28 8.68 15.02
CA LEU A 350 -8.69 8.79 15.40
C LEU A 350 -8.96 8.29 16.83
N GLU A 351 -8.16 7.36 17.35
CA GLU A 351 -8.20 6.89 18.72
C GLU A 351 -7.90 8.01 19.73
N LYS A 352 -7.04 8.95 19.37
CA LYS A 352 -6.73 10.13 20.19
C LYS A 352 -7.90 11.09 20.34
N GLU A 353 -8.86 11.01 19.43
CA GLU A 353 -10.09 11.78 19.48
C GLU A 353 -11.13 11.07 20.35
N SER A 354 -12.16 11.77 20.77
CA SER A 354 -13.24 11.16 21.57
C SER A 354 -13.97 10.06 20.77
N ALA A 355 -14.25 8.92 21.40
CA ALA A 355 -15.07 7.85 20.81
C ALA A 355 -16.50 8.32 20.45
N GLU A 356 -16.98 9.42 21.03
CA GLU A 356 -18.25 10.05 20.68
C GLU A 356 -18.35 10.41 19.19
N TRP A 357 -17.21 10.68 18.54
CA TRP A 357 -17.19 10.93 17.10
C TRP A 357 -17.62 9.71 16.29
N VAL A 358 -17.26 8.51 16.74
CA VAL A 358 -17.72 7.25 16.15
C VAL A 358 -19.21 7.02 16.42
N GLU A 359 -19.64 7.28 17.64
CA GLU A 359 -21.02 6.99 18.11
C GLU A 359 -22.09 7.87 17.47
N LYS A 360 -21.71 9.03 16.91
CA LYS A 360 -22.61 9.92 16.16
C LYS A 360 -23.15 9.32 14.87
N HIS A 361 -22.53 8.24 14.38
CA HIS A 361 -22.84 7.68 13.07
C HIS A 361 -23.25 6.21 13.13
N ASP A 362 -24.18 5.84 12.25
CA ASP A 362 -24.61 4.44 12.09
C ASP A 362 -23.57 3.65 11.28
N LEU A 363 -22.79 2.82 11.96
CA LEU A 363 -21.83 1.91 11.35
C LEU A 363 -22.36 0.46 11.21
N SER A 364 -23.67 0.26 11.31
CA SER A 364 -24.28 -1.08 11.25
C SER A 364 -24.09 -1.80 9.94
N SER A 365 -23.82 -1.05 8.85
CA SER A 365 -23.49 -1.60 7.54
C SER A 365 -22.15 -2.32 7.48
N LEU A 366 -21.19 -1.98 8.35
CA LEU A 366 -19.88 -2.63 8.37
C LEU A 366 -19.99 -4.11 8.65
N ARG A 367 -19.31 -4.91 7.85
CA ARG A 367 -19.17 -6.37 7.98
C ARG A 367 -17.73 -6.78 8.25
N VAL A 368 -16.77 -6.14 7.59
CA VAL A 368 -15.34 -6.43 7.69
C VAL A 368 -14.59 -5.12 7.87
N ILE A 369 -13.65 -5.09 8.77
CA ILE A 369 -12.69 -4.01 8.92
C ILE A 369 -11.27 -4.59 8.74
N GLY A 370 -10.32 -3.77 8.30
CA GLY A 370 -8.98 -4.28 8.03
C GLY A 370 -7.90 -3.23 8.15
N THR A 371 -6.65 -3.70 8.27
CA THR A 371 -5.45 -2.88 8.42
C THR A 371 -4.37 -3.26 7.42
N VAL A 372 -3.57 -2.28 7.02
CA VAL A 372 -2.54 -2.41 5.99
C VAL A 372 -1.42 -1.39 6.13
N GLY A 373 -0.24 -1.77 5.65
CA GLY A 373 0.89 -0.87 5.39
C GLY A 373 1.91 -0.79 6.52
N GLU A 374 1.52 -1.08 7.75
CA GLU A 374 2.37 -1.15 8.93
C GLU A 374 1.76 -2.09 9.98
N PRO A 375 2.55 -2.63 10.93
CA PRO A 375 1.99 -3.38 12.04
C PRO A 375 1.05 -2.52 12.89
N ILE A 376 -0.07 -3.12 13.33
CA ILE A 376 -0.97 -2.50 14.29
C ILE A 376 -0.63 -2.97 15.70
N ASN A 377 -0.51 -2.05 16.67
CA ASN A 377 -0.32 -2.36 18.08
C ASN A 377 -1.63 -2.83 18.74
N ASP A 378 -1.53 -3.49 19.87
CA ASP A 378 -2.69 -4.10 20.57
C ASP A 378 -3.75 -3.06 20.98
N GLU A 379 -3.33 -1.89 21.48
CA GLU A 379 -4.24 -0.81 21.90
C GLU A 379 -5.11 -0.34 20.72
N ALA A 380 -4.49 0.06 19.61
CA ALA A 380 -5.21 0.50 18.41
C ALA A 380 -6.07 -0.62 17.81
N TRP A 381 -5.59 -1.88 17.84
CA TRP A 381 -6.37 -3.02 17.36
C TRP A 381 -7.64 -3.20 18.20
N ARG A 382 -7.53 -3.13 19.55
CA ARG A 382 -8.68 -3.26 20.45
C ARG A 382 -9.64 -2.09 20.30
N TRP A 383 -9.11 -0.86 20.25
CA TRP A 383 -9.95 0.32 20.01
C TRP A 383 -10.73 0.20 18.70
N TYR A 384 -10.08 -0.23 17.63
CA TYR A 384 -10.69 -0.44 16.32
C TYR A 384 -11.77 -1.52 16.35
N ASN A 385 -11.49 -2.64 17.01
CA ASN A 385 -12.44 -3.72 17.22
C ASN A 385 -13.67 -3.28 18.02
N ASP A 386 -13.46 -2.57 19.13
CA ASP A 386 -14.52 -2.25 20.07
C ASP A 386 -15.38 -1.07 19.62
N ASN A 387 -14.76 -0.02 19.10
CA ASN A 387 -15.45 1.21 18.74
C ASN A 387 -15.98 1.21 17.31
N VAL A 388 -15.22 0.70 16.35
CA VAL A 388 -15.61 0.70 14.93
C VAL A 388 -16.25 -0.62 14.54
N GLY A 389 -15.57 -1.73 14.81
CA GLY A 389 -16.07 -3.08 14.51
C GLY A 389 -17.20 -3.56 15.40
N LYS A 390 -17.40 -2.88 16.56
CA LYS A 390 -18.43 -3.24 17.57
C LYS A 390 -18.37 -4.72 17.96
N LYS A 391 -17.15 -5.30 18.00
CA LYS A 391 -16.86 -6.73 18.30
C LYS A 391 -17.57 -7.75 17.39
N ARG A 392 -18.19 -7.30 16.29
CA ARG A 392 -18.91 -8.14 15.33
C ARG A 392 -18.22 -8.27 13.98
N CYS A 393 -17.35 -7.30 13.63
CA CYS A 393 -16.60 -7.31 12.38
C CYS A 393 -15.23 -7.93 12.60
N PRO A 394 -14.85 -8.99 11.86
CA PRO A 394 -13.47 -9.47 11.90
C PRO A 394 -12.52 -8.39 11.40
N ILE A 395 -11.34 -8.29 12.06
CA ILE A 395 -10.24 -7.44 11.60
C ILE A 395 -9.32 -8.28 10.73
N VAL A 396 -9.22 -7.96 9.45
CA VAL A 396 -8.22 -8.55 8.55
C VAL A 396 -6.96 -7.68 8.59
N ASP A 397 -5.98 -8.10 9.40
CA ASP A 397 -4.66 -7.47 9.47
C ASP A 397 -3.76 -8.10 8.41
N THR A 398 -3.42 -7.33 7.38
CA THR A 398 -2.81 -7.86 6.16
C THR A 398 -1.34 -7.51 6.08
N TRP A 399 -0.50 -8.51 5.78
CA TRP A 399 0.89 -8.28 5.47
C TRP A 399 1.19 -8.58 4.00
N TRP A 400 1.82 -7.63 3.36
CA TRP A 400 2.30 -7.65 1.98
C TRP A 400 3.08 -6.39 1.62
N GLN A 401 3.62 -6.32 0.41
CA GLN A 401 4.51 -5.25 -0.04
C GLN A 401 4.17 -4.81 -1.47
N THR A 402 4.73 -3.70 -1.92
CA THR A 402 4.65 -3.30 -3.35
C THR A 402 5.22 -4.39 -4.23
N GLU A 403 6.32 -5.00 -3.81
CA GLU A 403 7.01 -6.10 -4.47
C GLU A 403 6.13 -7.34 -4.63
N THR A 404 5.23 -7.57 -3.72
CA THR A 404 4.35 -8.75 -3.77
C THR A 404 3.09 -8.56 -4.61
N GLY A 405 2.70 -7.33 -4.87
CA GLY A 405 1.53 -6.96 -5.69
C GLY A 405 0.18 -7.27 -5.06
N GLY A 406 0.12 -8.18 -4.10
CA GLY A 406 -1.09 -8.56 -3.37
C GLY A 406 -0.78 -9.13 -1.99
N ILE A 407 -1.83 -9.33 -1.17
CA ILE A 407 -1.74 -9.81 0.22
C ILE A 407 -1.16 -11.23 0.24
N LEU A 408 -0.17 -11.48 1.10
CA LEU A 408 0.45 -12.79 1.27
C LEU A 408 0.04 -13.49 2.57
N ILE A 409 -0.06 -12.75 3.67
CA ILE A 409 -0.42 -13.29 4.99
C ILE A 409 -1.55 -12.44 5.55
N SER A 410 -2.66 -13.06 5.93
CA SER A 410 -3.84 -12.36 6.45
C SER A 410 -4.87 -13.32 7.02
N PRO A 411 -5.64 -12.94 8.04
CA PRO A 411 -6.91 -13.61 8.31
C PRO A 411 -7.81 -13.55 7.07
N LEU A 412 -8.63 -14.60 6.88
CA LEU A 412 -9.78 -14.59 5.96
C LEU A 412 -11.02 -14.24 6.78
N ALA A 413 -11.70 -13.15 6.42
CA ALA A 413 -12.85 -12.66 7.16
C ALA A 413 -13.93 -13.76 7.35
N PHE A 414 -14.33 -14.01 8.60
CA PHE A 414 -15.28 -15.05 9.04
C PHE A 414 -14.81 -16.51 8.89
N ILE A 415 -13.60 -16.76 8.40
CA ILE A 415 -13.07 -18.10 8.11
C ILE A 415 -11.96 -18.47 9.09
N THR A 416 -10.92 -17.63 9.17
CA THR A 416 -9.78 -17.86 10.08
C THR A 416 -9.90 -16.98 11.32
N PRO A 417 -9.40 -17.44 12.49
CA PRO A 417 -9.38 -16.60 13.68
C PRO A 417 -8.53 -15.34 13.47
N THR A 418 -8.94 -14.24 14.09
CA THR A 418 -8.15 -13.01 14.17
C THR A 418 -7.44 -12.96 15.53
N LYS A 419 -6.24 -12.40 15.55
CA LYS A 419 -5.43 -12.24 16.77
C LYS A 419 -4.79 -10.85 16.72
N PRO A 420 -4.88 -10.04 17.79
CA PRO A 420 -4.23 -8.73 17.83
C PRO A 420 -2.75 -8.81 17.47
N MET A 421 -2.28 -7.88 16.64
CA MET A 421 -0.90 -7.78 16.14
C MET A 421 -0.42 -8.89 15.19
N TYR A 422 -1.28 -9.84 14.80
CA TYR A 422 -0.91 -10.96 13.95
C TYR A 422 -1.59 -10.89 12.58
N ALA A 423 -0.81 -11.00 11.53
CA ALA A 423 -1.31 -11.24 10.17
C ALA A 423 -1.82 -12.69 9.99
N THR A 424 -1.60 -13.55 10.95
CA THR A 424 -2.07 -14.92 11.11
C THR A 424 -1.55 -15.92 10.07
N LEU A 425 -2.36 -16.37 9.13
CA LEU A 425 -2.05 -17.49 8.25
C LEU A 425 -1.67 -17.04 6.83
N PRO A 426 -0.77 -17.76 6.14
CA PRO A 426 -0.45 -17.47 4.74
C PRO A 426 -1.64 -17.78 3.84
N LEU A 427 -1.81 -17.00 2.78
CA LEU A 427 -2.83 -17.26 1.77
C LEU A 427 -2.46 -18.47 0.90
N PRO A 428 -3.44 -19.15 0.26
CA PRO A 428 -3.16 -20.21 -0.69
C PRO A 428 -2.16 -19.76 -1.78
N GLY A 429 -1.17 -20.62 -2.06
CA GLY A 429 -0.07 -20.33 -3.00
C GLY A 429 1.13 -19.61 -2.37
N VAL A 430 1.09 -19.29 -1.08
CA VAL A 430 2.18 -18.61 -0.38
C VAL A 430 2.85 -19.54 0.62
N GLN A 431 4.15 -19.76 0.52
CA GLN A 431 4.94 -20.59 1.43
C GLN A 431 5.97 -19.75 2.20
N PRO A 432 5.61 -19.21 3.38
CA PRO A 432 6.56 -18.50 4.21
C PRO A 432 7.62 -19.45 4.79
N ALA A 433 8.85 -18.97 4.90
CA ALA A 433 9.94 -19.60 5.60
C ALA A 433 10.61 -18.60 6.54
N LEU A 434 10.85 -18.97 7.78
CA LEU A 434 11.68 -18.19 8.70
C LEU A 434 13.12 -18.70 8.61
N MET A 435 14.06 -17.79 8.38
CA MET A 435 15.46 -18.10 8.16
C MET A 435 16.32 -17.53 9.29
N ASP A 436 17.29 -18.32 9.76
CA ASP A 436 18.33 -17.82 10.67
C ASP A 436 19.43 -17.03 9.92
N ASP A 437 20.36 -16.46 10.69
CA ASP A 437 21.49 -15.70 10.13
C ASP A 437 22.53 -16.58 9.41
N GLN A 438 22.49 -17.91 9.63
CA GLN A 438 23.27 -18.90 8.92
C GLN A 438 22.58 -19.40 7.65
N LYS A 439 21.44 -18.81 7.28
CA LYS A 439 20.61 -19.15 6.11
C LYS A 439 19.94 -20.52 6.17
N ASN A 440 19.78 -21.08 7.37
CA ASN A 440 18.99 -22.29 7.57
C ASN A 440 17.53 -21.94 7.82
N GLU A 441 16.62 -22.81 7.37
CA GLU A 441 15.19 -22.67 7.67
C GLU A 441 14.91 -23.12 9.11
N ILE A 442 14.28 -22.25 9.89
CA ILE A 442 13.88 -22.51 11.26
C ILE A 442 12.56 -23.30 11.25
N SER A 443 12.61 -24.53 11.75
CA SER A 443 11.46 -25.43 11.85
C SER A 443 10.64 -25.21 13.12
N GLY A 444 9.38 -25.69 13.13
CA GLY A 444 8.52 -25.68 14.31
C GLY A 444 7.84 -24.33 14.56
N ASN A 445 7.25 -24.19 15.71
CA ASN A 445 6.52 -23.01 16.19
C ASN A 445 7.26 -22.34 17.36
N GLN A 446 6.79 -21.18 17.82
CA GLN A 446 7.47 -20.33 18.82
C GLN A 446 8.89 -19.93 18.38
N VAL A 447 9.03 -19.52 17.13
CA VAL A 447 10.29 -19.19 16.49
C VAL A 447 10.21 -17.84 15.79
N GLU A 448 11.35 -17.15 15.72
CA GLU A 448 11.51 -15.87 15.03
C GLU A 448 12.67 -15.95 14.05
N GLY A 449 12.58 -15.23 12.93
CA GLY A 449 13.63 -15.18 11.92
C GLY A 449 13.31 -14.24 10.76
N ASN A 450 14.22 -14.23 9.80
CA ASN A 450 14.08 -13.47 8.57
C ASN A 450 12.96 -14.09 7.70
N LEU A 451 11.96 -13.32 7.35
CA LEU A 451 10.83 -13.81 6.56
C LEU A 451 11.20 -13.92 5.08
N CYS A 452 11.12 -15.12 4.56
CA CYS A 452 11.28 -15.43 3.14
C CYS A 452 10.04 -16.13 2.59
N ILE A 453 9.85 -16.09 1.26
CA ILE A 453 8.81 -16.85 0.56
C ILE A 453 9.49 -17.86 -0.39
N LYS A 454 9.11 -19.14 -0.31
CA LYS A 454 9.76 -20.25 -1.06
C LYS A 454 9.37 -20.32 -2.52
N LEU A 455 8.09 -20.10 -2.84
CA LEU A 455 7.56 -20.20 -4.19
C LEU A 455 7.10 -18.84 -4.69
N PRO A 456 7.26 -18.56 -5.99
CA PRO A 456 6.64 -17.39 -6.57
C PRO A 456 5.11 -17.53 -6.57
N TRP A 457 4.42 -16.41 -6.42
CA TRP A 457 2.96 -16.25 -6.52
C TRP A 457 2.65 -15.36 -7.73
N PRO A 458 1.44 -15.40 -8.29
CA PRO A 458 1.19 -14.78 -9.59
C PRO A 458 1.44 -13.27 -9.66
N SER A 459 1.21 -12.51 -8.57
CA SER A 459 1.35 -11.04 -8.56
C SER A 459 2.73 -10.53 -8.16
N ILE A 460 3.74 -11.39 -7.95
CA ILE A 460 5.11 -10.94 -7.65
C ILE A 460 5.59 -9.98 -8.74
N ALA A 461 6.23 -8.87 -8.35
CA ALA A 461 6.87 -7.97 -9.29
C ALA A 461 7.90 -8.71 -10.14
N ARG A 462 7.99 -8.38 -11.40
CA ARG A 462 8.89 -9.09 -12.32
C ARG A 462 10.32 -8.57 -12.27
N THR A 463 10.48 -7.30 -11.93
CA THR A 463 11.80 -6.65 -11.89
C THR A 463 11.71 -5.26 -11.26
N ILE A 464 12.87 -4.65 -11.02
CA ILE A 464 13.02 -3.21 -10.94
C ILE A 464 13.19 -2.68 -12.37
N TRP A 465 12.40 -1.69 -12.75
CA TRP A 465 12.46 -1.10 -14.08
C TRP A 465 13.88 -0.63 -14.44
N GLY A 466 14.37 -1.11 -15.58
CA GLY A 466 15.71 -0.77 -16.06
C GLY A 466 16.88 -1.40 -15.28
N ASP A 467 16.63 -2.17 -14.20
CA ASP A 467 17.70 -2.67 -13.31
C ASP A 467 17.35 -4.04 -12.72
N HIS A 468 17.33 -5.07 -13.57
CA HIS A 468 17.01 -6.45 -13.14
C HIS A 468 18.06 -7.03 -12.17
N GLU A 469 19.32 -6.64 -12.33
CA GLU A 469 20.37 -7.13 -11.44
C GLU A 469 20.16 -6.64 -10.00
N ARG A 470 19.80 -5.37 -9.82
CA ARG A 470 19.43 -4.83 -8.52
C ARG A 470 18.22 -5.55 -7.90
N TYR A 471 17.24 -5.96 -8.74
CA TYR A 471 16.10 -6.77 -8.28
C TYR A 471 16.57 -8.13 -7.75
N ARG A 472 17.41 -8.83 -8.51
CA ARG A 472 17.99 -10.12 -8.14
C ARG A 472 18.82 -10.00 -6.86
N GLU A 473 19.71 -9.00 -6.78
CA GLU A 473 20.55 -8.77 -5.62
C GLU A 473 19.73 -8.44 -4.35
N THR A 474 18.72 -7.58 -4.48
CA THR A 474 17.91 -7.13 -3.34
C THR A 474 17.06 -8.26 -2.76
N TYR A 475 16.42 -9.08 -3.59
CA TYR A 475 15.37 -9.99 -3.14
C TYR A 475 15.72 -11.48 -3.23
N PHE A 476 16.77 -11.88 -3.97
CA PHE A 476 17.07 -13.31 -4.21
C PHE A 476 18.50 -13.73 -3.85
N SER A 477 19.40 -12.80 -3.52
CA SER A 477 20.79 -13.12 -3.19
C SER A 477 21.02 -13.48 -1.72
N ALA A 478 20.28 -12.86 -0.82
CA ALA A 478 20.46 -13.05 0.63
C ALA A 478 20.18 -14.50 1.06
N PHE A 479 19.10 -15.09 0.54
CA PHE A 479 18.68 -16.46 0.84
C PHE A 479 18.43 -17.22 -0.47
N PRO A 480 19.41 -18.02 -0.93
CA PRO A 480 19.31 -18.71 -2.22
C PRO A 480 18.04 -19.54 -2.38
N GLY A 481 17.38 -19.42 -3.51
CA GLY A 481 16.15 -20.14 -3.83
C GLY A 481 14.87 -19.60 -3.19
N LYS A 482 14.93 -18.44 -2.53
CA LYS A 482 13.77 -17.82 -1.86
C LYS A 482 13.72 -16.32 -2.16
N PHE A 483 12.50 -15.78 -2.15
CA PHE A 483 12.29 -14.33 -2.14
C PHE A 483 12.48 -13.82 -0.71
N PHE A 484 13.43 -12.93 -0.50
CA PHE A 484 13.69 -12.26 0.78
C PHE A 484 12.83 -10.99 0.88
N THR A 485 11.98 -10.95 1.89
CA THR A 485 11.03 -9.83 2.06
C THR A 485 11.66 -8.58 2.67
N GLY A 486 12.81 -8.72 3.33
CA GLY A 486 13.42 -7.68 4.15
C GLY A 486 12.68 -7.43 5.47
N ASP A 487 11.69 -8.25 5.82
CA ASP A 487 10.98 -8.21 7.09
C ASP A 487 11.41 -9.40 7.97
N ALA A 488 11.37 -9.21 9.29
CA ALA A 488 11.46 -10.27 10.28
C ALA A 488 10.05 -10.64 10.76
N ALA A 489 9.86 -11.90 11.11
CA ALA A 489 8.58 -12.37 11.62
C ALA A 489 8.75 -13.43 12.71
N LEU A 490 7.79 -13.46 13.63
CA LEU A 490 7.59 -14.50 14.63
C LEU A 490 6.46 -15.42 14.15
N ARG A 491 6.64 -16.74 14.36
CA ARG A 491 5.58 -17.73 14.22
C ARG A 491 5.28 -18.31 15.61
N ASP A 492 4.05 -18.08 16.10
CA ASP A 492 3.64 -18.45 17.46
C ASP A 492 3.37 -19.96 17.63
N GLU A 493 2.86 -20.36 18.79
CA GLU A 493 2.60 -21.76 19.17
C GLU A 493 1.57 -22.46 18.27
N VAL A 494 0.65 -21.70 17.65
CA VAL A 494 -0.39 -22.22 16.76
C VAL A 494 -0.06 -22.03 15.27
N GLY A 495 1.09 -21.42 14.97
CA GLY A 495 1.56 -21.23 13.60
C GLY A 495 1.15 -19.90 12.97
N TYR A 496 0.68 -18.92 13.76
CA TYR A 496 0.32 -17.60 13.26
C TYR A 496 1.54 -16.70 13.15
N TYR A 497 1.61 -15.93 12.06
CA TYR A 497 2.69 -15.01 11.78
C TYR A 497 2.39 -13.61 12.32
N ARG A 498 3.37 -13.06 13.01
CA ARG A 498 3.44 -11.65 13.41
C ARG A 498 4.69 -11.04 12.77
N ILE A 499 4.55 -9.91 12.12
CA ILE A 499 5.69 -9.15 11.59
C ILE A 499 6.33 -8.37 12.74
N THR A 500 7.62 -8.59 12.98
CA THR A 500 8.34 -7.97 14.11
C THR A 500 9.18 -6.76 13.70
N GLY A 501 9.22 -6.44 12.39
CA GLY A 501 9.85 -5.25 11.85
C GLY A 501 10.67 -5.52 10.60
N ARG A 502 11.38 -4.49 10.15
CA ARG A 502 12.33 -4.60 9.02
C ARG A 502 13.64 -5.23 9.51
N VAL A 503 14.24 -6.10 8.70
CA VAL A 503 15.54 -6.71 9.02
C VAL A 503 16.64 -5.66 9.07
N ASP A 504 16.58 -4.64 8.23
CA ASP A 504 17.47 -3.48 8.26
C ASP A 504 17.23 -2.52 9.45
N ASP A 505 16.12 -2.71 10.18
CA ASP A 505 15.80 -2.04 11.45
C ASP A 505 16.07 -2.93 12.68
N VAL A 506 16.47 -4.20 12.51
CA VAL A 506 16.94 -5.05 13.61
C VAL A 506 18.25 -4.48 14.14
N ILE A 507 18.32 -4.35 15.46
CA ILE A 507 19.47 -3.75 16.15
C ILE A 507 20.21 -4.87 16.89
N ILE A 508 21.49 -5.04 16.59
CA ILE A 508 22.33 -6.02 17.29
C ILE A 508 22.90 -5.36 18.54
N VAL A 509 22.39 -5.71 19.71
CA VAL A 509 22.86 -5.22 21.01
C VAL A 509 23.55 -6.36 21.76
N SER A 510 24.83 -6.22 22.06
CA SER A 510 25.62 -7.23 22.78
C SER A 510 25.49 -8.64 22.17
N GLY A 511 25.43 -8.75 20.85
CA GLY A 511 25.29 -10.02 20.12
C GLY A 511 23.86 -10.57 20.00
N HIS A 512 22.85 -9.85 20.49
CA HIS A 512 21.43 -10.24 20.38
C HIS A 512 20.71 -9.37 19.34
N ASN A 513 19.97 -10.02 18.46
CA ASN A 513 19.11 -9.35 17.48
C ASN A 513 17.82 -8.87 18.16
N LEU A 514 17.59 -7.57 18.17
CA LEU A 514 16.40 -6.95 18.74
C LEU A 514 15.58 -6.28 17.63
N GLY A 515 14.37 -6.75 17.40
CA GLY A 515 13.41 -6.08 16.55
C GLY A 515 12.91 -4.78 17.18
N THR A 516 12.73 -3.73 16.41
CA THR A 516 12.27 -2.44 16.93
C THR A 516 10.80 -2.47 17.34
N ALA A 517 9.93 -3.20 16.62
CA ALA A 517 8.50 -3.21 16.86
C ALA A 517 8.10 -3.71 18.26
N PRO A 518 8.62 -4.81 18.82
CA PRO A 518 8.29 -5.22 20.18
C PRO A 518 8.69 -4.19 21.25
N ILE A 519 9.78 -3.46 21.01
CA ILE A 519 10.26 -2.40 21.92
C ILE A 519 9.34 -1.19 21.81
N GLU A 520 8.98 -0.79 20.58
CA GLU A 520 8.04 0.30 20.33
C GLU A 520 6.66 0.01 20.90
N ASP A 521 6.18 -1.23 20.81
CA ASP A 521 4.92 -1.66 21.41
C ASP A 521 4.95 -1.43 22.94
N ALA A 522 6.01 -1.89 23.62
CA ALA A 522 6.18 -1.71 25.06
C ALA A 522 6.27 -0.21 25.45
N VAL A 523 6.94 0.61 24.66
CA VAL A 523 7.01 2.08 24.88
C VAL A 523 5.64 2.73 24.72
N ASN A 524 4.89 2.32 23.69
CA ASN A 524 3.59 2.90 23.34
C ASN A 524 2.48 2.52 24.34
N GLU A 525 2.65 1.45 25.13
CA GLU A 525 1.74 1.13 26.25
C GLU A 525 1.81 2.11 27.42
N HIS A 526 2.86 2.91 27.50
CA HIS A 526 2.95 3.91 28.56
C HIS A 526 1.89 4.99 28.37
N GLN A 527 1.07 5.25 29.40
CA GLN A 527 -0.10 6.15 29.36
C GLN A 527 0.19 7.56 28.82
N SER A 528 1.40 8.07 29.03
CA SER A 528 1.83 9.40 28.56
C SER A 528 2.41 9.39 27.15
N VAL A 529 2.61 8.23 26.51
CA VAL A 529 3.21 8.14 25.20
C VAL A 529 2.14 8.14 24.12
N ALA A 530 2.35 8.95 23.10
CA ALA A 530 1.49 9.00 21.91
C ALA A 530 2.03 8.10 20.79
N GLU A 531 3.34 8.10 20.59
CA GLU A 531 4.01 7.34 19.54
C GLU A 531 5.52 7.29 19.83
N SER A 532 6.18 6.24 19.33
CA SER A 532 7.63 6.12 19.45
C SER A 532 8.27 5.55 18.19
N ALA A 533 9.58 5.77 18.07
CA ALA A 533 10.43 5.12 17.07
C ALA A 533 11.78 4.78 17.71
N ILE A 534 12.20 3.53 17.53
CA ILE A 534 13.46 3.03 18.09
C ILE A 534 14.47 2.83 16.95
N VAL A 535 15.72 3.25 17.20
CA VAL A 535 16.84 3.03 16.28
C VAL A 535 18.09 2.61 17.07
N GLY A 536 19.00 1.92 16.38
CA GLY A 536 20.32 1.64 16.91
C GLY A 536 21.29 2.78 16.63
N TYR A 537 22.23 2.98 17.54
CA TYR A 537 23.39 3.84 17.33
C TYR A 537 24.68 3.17 17.86
N PRO A 538 25.87 3.49 17.29
CA PRO A 538 27.12 2.89 17.72
C PRO A 538 27.42 3.13 19.21
N HIS A 539 27.80 2.06 19.91
CA HIS A 539 28.17 2.10 21.33
C HIS A 539 29.45 1.32 21.57
N GLU A 540 30.42 1.92 22.30
CA GLU A 540 31.76 1.38 22.48
C GLU A 540 31.80 -0.04 23.09
N ILE A 541 30.89 -0.35 24.01
CA ILE A 541 30.87 -1.64 24.72
C ILE A 541 29.88 -2.63 24.11
N LYS A 542 28.68 -2.16 23.69
CA LYS A 542 27.58 -3.02 23.26
C LYS A 542 27.59 -3.29 21.74
N GLY A 543 28.50 -2.66 20.98
CA GLY A 543 28.46 -2.58 19.52
C GLY A 543 27.43 -1.58 19.05
N ASN A 544 26.15 -1.82 19.35
CA ASN A 544 25.08 -0.82 19.25
C ASN A 544 24.32 -0.71 20.57
N ALA A 545 23.74 0.46 20.79
CA ALA A 545 22.79 0.73 21.86
C ALA A 545 21.46 1.28 21.28
N LEU A 546 20.44 1.31 22.10
CA LEU A 546 19.08 1.68 21.68
C LEU A 546 18.79 3.14 21.97
N TYR A 547 18.31 3.85 20.96
CA TYR A 547 17.88 5.25 21.03
C TYR A 547 16.38 5.33 20.72
N GLY A 548 15.59 5.79 21.67
CA GLY A 548 14.16 6.00 21.51
C GLY A 548 13.81 7.47 21.27
N TYR A 549 13.08 7.73 20.19
CA TYR A 549 12.39 9.00 19.94
C TYR A 549 10.94 8.83 20.33
N VAL A 550 10.46 9.65 21.27
CA VAL A 550 9.14 9.47 21.90
C VAL A 550 8.33 10.76 21.84
N ILE A 551 7.11 10.66 21.31
CA ILE A 551 6.13 11.74 21.34
C ILE A 551 5.25 11.53 22.57
N LEU A 552 5.13 12.55 23.42
CA LEU A 552 4.21 12.53 24.56
C LEU A 552 2.81 13.02 24.17
N LYS A 553 1.77 12.50 24.82
CA LYS A 553 0.38 13.01 24.71
C LYS A 553 0.32 14.43 25.31
N GLU A 554 -0.41 15.34 24.64
CA GLU A 554 -0.53 16.74 25.08
C GLU A 554 -1.18 16.90 26.47
N VAL A 555 -2.03 15.95 26.85
CA VAL A 555 -2.82 15.96 28.10
C VAL A 555 -2.08 15.32 29.27
N SER A 556 -0.81 14.89 29.10
CA SER A 556 -0.10 14.26 30.21
C SER A 556 0.23 15.30 31.29
N GLU A 557 -0.37 15.15 32.47
CA GLU A 557 -0.09 15.97 33.66
C GLU A 557 1.35 15.79 34.18
N ASP A 558 2.03 14.73 33.70
CA ASP A 558 3.36 14.36 34.16
C ASP A 558 4.45 15.08 33.37
N ARG A 559 4.84 16.26 33.86
CA ARG A 559 5.98 17.03 33.34
C ARG A 559 7.34 16.46 33.75
N ASN A 560 7.38 15.38 34.55
CA ASN A 560 8.64 14.78 35.01
C ASN A 560 9.16 13.79 33.97
N ARG A 561 9.87 14.30 32.98
CA ARG A 561 10.48 13.50 31.88
C ARG A 561 11.36 12.37 32.38
N ASP A 562 12.06 12.53 33.51
CA ASP A 562 12.93 11.48 34.06
C ASP A 562 12.15 10.34 34.70
N ARG A 563 10.97 10.61 35.25
CA ARG A 563 10.05 9.59 35.71
C ARG A 563 9.52 8.78 34.53
N VAL A 564 9.03 9.45 33.49
CA VAL A 564 8.54 8.80 32.26
C VAL A 564 9.63 7.91 31.62
N ARG A 565 10.88 8.38 31.54
CA ARG A 565 12.02 7.56 31.04
C ARG A 565 12.20 6.27 31.85
N ARG A 566 12.13 6.33 33.17
CA ARG A 566 12.26 5.14 34.03
C ARG A 566 11.09 4.17 33.85
N GLU A 567 9.88 4.68 33.82
CA GLU A 567 8.66 3.87 33.64
C GLU A 567 8.64 3.18 32.27
N ILE A 568 9.01 3.88 31.19
CA ILE A 568 9.20 3.29 29.85
C ILE A 568 10.21 2.16 29.89
N ASN A 569 11.39 2.38 30.47
CA ASN A 569 12.44 1.35 30.56
C ASN A 569 12.03 0.17 31.47
N GLN A 570 11.16 0.39 32.43
CA GLN A 570 10.58 -0.69 33.22
C GLN A 570 9.61 -1.54 32.38
N LEU A 571 8.70 -0.93 31.63
CA LEU A 571 7.80 -1.63 30.72
C LEU A 571 8.57 -2.48 29.69
N ILE A 572 9.60 -1.90 29.07
CA ILE A 572 10.45 -2.63 28.13
C ILE A 572 11.12 -3.83 28.83
N SER A 573 11.63 -3.63 30.04
CA SER A 573 12.27 -4.71 30.80
C SER A 573 11.32 -5.86 31.12
N ASP A 574 10.07 -5.54 31.43
CA ASP A 574 9.07 -6.51 31.84
C ASP A 574 8.50 -7.30 30.65
N GLN A 575 8.35 -6.65 29.48
CA GLN A 575 7.72 -7.24 28.31
C GLN A 575 8.69 -7.84 27.28
N VAL A 576 9.83 -7.19 27.08
CA VAL A 576 10.82 -7.60 26.07
C VAL A 576 12.06 -8.18 26.72
N GLY A 577 12.47 -7.61 27.86
CA GLY A 577 13.64 -8.04 28.61
C GLY A 577 14.63 -6.90 28.88
N PRO A 578 15.49 -7.06 29.91
CA PRO A 578 16.42 -6.01 30.34
C PRO A 578 17.42 -5.55 29.27
N ILE A 579 17.74 -6.42 28.31
CA ILE A 579 18.66 -6.14 27.22
C ILE A 579 18.12 -5.10 26.23
N ALA A 580 16.79 -4.97 26.16
CA ALA A 580 16.10 -4.08 25.25
C ALA A 580 15.85 -2.66 25.81
N LYS A 581 16.36 -2.36 27.03
CA LYS A 581 16.25 -1.03 27.63
C LYS A 581 16.89 0.02 26.75
N LEU A 582 16.19 1.15 26.62
CA LEU A 582 16.68 2.29 25.85
C LEU A 582 17.81 3.00 26.64
N ASP A 583 18.95 3.15 26.01
CA ASP A 583 20.08 3.89 26.59
C ASP A 583 19.82 5.41 26.52
N LYS A 584 19.12 5.85 25.48
CA LYS A 584 18.72 7.25 25.30
C LYS A 584 17.24 7.33 24.94
N ILE A 585 16.53 8.28 25.54
CA ILE A 585 15.12 8.60 25.24
C ILE A 585 15.01 10.10 25.01
N GLN A 586 14.86 10.50 23.77
CA GLN A 586 14.61 11.88 23.36
C GLN A 586 13.11 12.10 23.17
N PHE A 587 12.55 13.07 23.88
CA PHE A 587 11.17 13.49 23.63
C PHE A 587 11.14 14.50 22.50
N VAL A 588 10.31 14.21 21.49
CA VAL A 588 10.19 14.99 20.25
C VAL A 588 8.74 15.42 20.02
N SER A 589 8.55 16.51 19.28
CA SER A 589 7.22 17.02 18.93
C SER A 589 6.54 16.19 17.84
N ALA A 590 7.34 15.65 16.92
CA ALA A 590 6.90 14.76 15.85
C ALA A 590 8.02 13.82 15.40
N LEU A 591 7.68 12.79 14.61
CA LEU A 591 8.64 11.90 13.95
C LEU A 591 8.70 12.20 12.45
N PRO A 592 9.87 12.05 11.80
CA PRO A 592 9.97 12.18 10.35
C PRO A 592 9.19 11.06 9.67
N LYS A 593 8.09 11.42 9.02
CA LYS A 593 7.18 10.47 8.37
C LYS A 593 7.06 10.75 6.89
N THR A 594 6.90 9.67 6.12
CA THR A 594 6.41 9.78 4.76
C THR A 594 4.96 10.24 4.77
N ARG A 595 4.48 10.70 3.62
CA ARG A 595 3.07 11.11 3.45
C ARG A 595 2.06 9.97 3.59
N SER A 596 2.52 8.72 3.53
CA SER A 596 1.73 7.55 3.90
C SER A 596 1.69 7.25 5.40
N GLY A 597 2.34 8.08 6.23
CA GLY A 597 2.41 7.91 7.68
C GLY A 597 3.57 7.02 8.16
N LYS A 598 4.34 6.43 7.24
CA LYS A 598 5.47 5.56 7.60
C LYS A 598 6.62 6.37 8.17
N ILE A 599 7.12 5.97 9.35
CA ILE A 599 8.30 6.58 10.00
C ILE A 599 9.55 6.27 9.17
N VAL A 600 10.36 7.30 8.91
CA VAL A 600 11.62 7.18 8.16
C VAL A 600 12.78 6.98 9.14
N ARG A 601 12.91 5.75 9.69
CA ARG A 601 13.91 5.41 10.70
C ARG A 601 15.34 5.67 10.26
N ARG A 602 15.63 5.61 8.96
CA ARG A 602 16.95 5.95 8.40
C ARG A 602 17.43 7.34 8.83
N ILE A 603 16.53 8.34 8.83
CA ILE A 603 16.84 9.71 9.24
C ILE A 603 17.14 9.74 10.74
N LEU A 604 16.28 9.13 11.55
CA LEU A 604 16.45 9.05 13.01
C LEU A 604 17.76 8.34 13.39
N ARG A 605 18.12 7.27 12.68
CA ARG A 605 19.39 6.55 12.88
C ARG A 605 20.58 7.45 12.57
N LYS A 606 20.59 8.18 11.45
CA LYS A 606 21.66 9.12 11.10
C LYS A 606 21.82 10.22 12.15
N ILE A 607 20.71 10.76 12.65
CA ILE A 607 20.75 11.74 13.75
C ILE A 607 21.32 11.11 15.03
N ALA A 608 20.91 9.91 15.40
CA ALA A 608 21.45 9.21 16.58
C ALA A 608 22.95 8.91 16.46
N GLU A 609 23.43 8.67 15.23
CA GLU A 609 24.85 8.48 14.89
C GLU A 609 25.67 9.79 14.82
N GLY A 610 25.03 10.96 14.91
CA GLY A 610 25.70 12.26 14.75
C GLY A 610 26.04 12.63 13.30
N LYS A 611 25.36 12.03 12.32
CA LYS A 611 25.57 12.26 10.88
C LYS A 611 24.49 13.17 10.35
N ASP A 612 24.67 14.47 10.49
CA ASP A 612 23.61 15.48 10.27
C ASP A 612 23.49 15.96 8.79
N ASN A 613 24.29 15.42 7.87
CA ASN A 613 24.41 15.98 6.51
C ASN A 613 24.06 15.01 5.37
N ASP A 614 23.69 13.76 5.66
CA ASP A 614 23.42 12.74 4.63
C ASP A 614 22.17 11.93 4.96
N PHE A 615 21.03 12.56 4.82
CA PHE A 615 19.73 11.91 5.07
C PHE A 615 19.17 11.17 3.84
N GLY A 616 19.84 11.26 2.68
CA GLY A 616 19.31 10.77 1.41
C GLY A 616 18.03 11.50 0.98
N ASP A 617 17.15 10.85 0.23
CA ASP A 617 15.91 11.48 -0.24
C ASP A 617 14.95 11.81 0.92
N THR A 618 14.79 13.10 1.20
CA THR A 618 13.84 13.67 2.19
C THR A 618 12.58 14.23 1.53
N SER A 619 12.50 14.23 0.20
CA SER A 619 11.41 14.84 -0.57
C SER A 619 10.04 14.22 -0.32
N THR A 620 10.02 13.00 0.23
CA THR A 620 8.81 12.25 0.55
C THR A 620 8.25 12.54 1.94
N LEU A 621 8.93 13.36 2.75
CA LEU A 621 8.49 13.68 4.12
C LEU A 621 7.30 14.64 4.14
N ILE A 622 6.43 14.45 5.15
CA ILE A 622 5.33 15.39 5.42
C ILE A 622 5.86 16.66 6.09
N ASN A 623 6.84 16.48 6.98
CA ASN A 623 7.34 17.48 7.92
C ASN A 623 8.88 17.50 7.91
N PRO A 624 9.52 17.89 6.79
CA PRO A 624 10.98 17.87 6.70
C PRO A 624 11.66 18.78 7.75
N GLU A 625 10.98 19.84 8.21
CA GLU A 625 11.43 20.76 9.26
C GLU A 625 11.69 20.08 10.61
N ILE A 626 11.05 18.94 10.88
CA ILE A 626 11.25 18.21 12.13
C ILE A 626 12.67 17.67 12.29
N ILE A 627 13.38 17.47 11.18
CA ILE A 627 14.77 16.99 11.20
C ILE A 627 15.67 17.97 11.97
N ASP A 628 15.56 19.27 11.67
CA ASP A 628 16.37 20.32 12.31
C ASP A 628 16.04 20.44 13.80
N GLU A 629 14.76 20.28 14.17
CA GLU A 629 14.33 20.27 15.58
C GLU A 629 14.93 19.09 16.34
N ILE A 630 14.83 17.88 15.78
CA ILE A 630 15.37 16.66 16.41
C ILE A 630 16.89 16.75 16.56
N ILE A 631 17.60 17.29 15.57
CA ILE A 631 19.07 17.50 15.64
C ILE A 631 19.42 18.46 16.75
N LYS A 632 18.72 19.58 16.84
CA LYS A 632 18.97 20.63 17.84
C LYS A 632 18.77 20.13 19.27
N GLU A 633 17.81 19.23 19.49
CA GLU A 633 17.47 18.68 20.80
C GLU A 633 18.13 17.31 21.08
N ARG A 634 19.08 16.87 20.25
CA ARG A 634 19.78 15.57 20.38
C ARG A 634 20.47 15.46 21.73
N ILE A 635 20.37 14.29 22.37
CA ILE A 635 20.92 13.96 23.69
C ILE A 635 22.10 12.99 23.62
#